data_8e02d391ab80ba83e7367a874dbfeee8
#
_entry.id   8e02d391ab80ba83e7367a874dbfeee8
#
_cell.length_a   1.000
_cell.length_b   1.000
_cell.length_c   1.000
_cell.angle_alpha   90.00
_cell.angle_beta   90.00
_cell.angle_gamma   90.00
#
_symmetry.space_group_name_H-M   'P 1'
#
loop_
_entity.id
_entity.type
_entity.pdbx_description
1 polymer ?
#
loop_
_entity_poly.entity_id
_entity_poly.type
_entity_poly.pdbx_seq_one_letter_code
_entity_poly.pdbx_strand_id
1 'polypeptide(L)'
;HSIRRRQRQMCIRDSLRDMQNLNKLNDQRIKILKTAAIYNADETIESQFLRLTPKFVDFNSGELLDTYGEYDLNTYDPVYFSKQPDHSTPIPPSEDIAIVKNKENIGKIYLLKDSSNNLEKVILPIRGYGLWGTLFGYIAIDSDLNTIKGLEFYAHKETPGLGAEVDNPKWKSLWDGKSIYKDGEVKISVIKGKVDPSNQMASYQVDGLSGATLTSRGVTNMLAFWFGQSGYQETLKNINYES
;
A
#
# COMPACT_ATOMS: atom_id res chain seq x y z
N HIS A 1 2.49 31.41 -38.68
CA HIS A 1 3.20 31.53 -37.39
C HIS A 1 2.43 30.94 -36.19
N SER A 2 1.09 31.02 -36.18
CA SER A 2 0.25 30.52 -35.04
C SER A 2 0.21 29.01 -34.93
N ILE A 3 0.17 28.25 -36.03
CA ILE A 3 0.09 26.79 -36.06
C ILE A 3 1.38 26.17 -35.52
N ARG A 4 2.55 26.66 -35.92
CA ARG A 4 3.85 26.18 -35.41
C ARG A 4 4.03 26.46 -33.89
N ARG A 5 3.47 27.53 -33.36
CA ARG A 5 3.48 27.83 -31.92
C ARG A 5 2.60 26.86 -31.16
N ARG A 6 1.39 26.54 -31.65
CA ARG A 6 0.49 25.57 -31.03
C ARG A 6 1.08 24.16 -31.03
N GLN A 7 1.70 23.74 -32.16
CA GLN A 7 2.37 22.43 -32.22
C GLN A 7 3.56 22.32 -31.24
N ARG A 8 4.41 23.37 -31.12
CA ARG A 8 5.48 23.39 -30.12
C ARG A 8 4.96 23.38 -28.71
N GLN A 9 3.90 24.12 -28.38
CA GLN A 9 3.29 24.09 -27.04
C GLN A 9 2.66 22.74 -26.73
N MET A 10 2.07 22.06 -27.69
CA MET A 10 1.50 20.74 -27.56
C MET A 10 2.60 19.68 -27.30
N CYS A 11 3.68 19.71 -28.10
CA CYS A 11 4.83 18.82 -27.96
C CYS A 11 5.56 19.00 -26.61
N ILE A 12 5.73 20.23 -26.13
CA ILE A 12 6.33 20.53 -24.82
C ILE A 12 5.40 20.06 -23.69
N ARG A 13 4.09 20.24 -23.82
CA ARG A 13 3.12 19.83 -22.82
C ARG A 13 3.02 18.31 -22.72
N ASP A 14 3.12 17.59 -23.84
CA ASP A 14 3.10 16.13 -23.87
C ASP A 14 4.39 15.56 -23.27
N SER A 15 5.57 16.10 -23.63
CA SER A 15 6.84 15.69 -23.04
C SER A 15 6.95 16.00 -21.54
N LEU A 16 6.37 17.11 -21.06
CA LEU A 16 6.29 17.43 -19.64
C LEU A 16 5.36 16.46 -18.88
N ARG A 17 4.23 16.08 -19.50
CA ARG A 17 3.30 15.10 -18.92
C ARG A 17 3.94 13.72 -18.80
N ASP A 18 4.69 13.30 -19.83
CA ASP A 18 5.41 12.01 -19.79
C ASP A 18 6.50 11.99 -18.71
N MET A 19 7.27 13.09 -18.57
CA MET A 19 8.25 13.22 -17.49
C MET A 19 7.61 13.24 -16.11
N GLN A 20 6.47 13.92 -15.94
CA GLN A 20 5.73 13.93 -14.67
C GLN A 20 5.20 12.53 -14.31
N ASN A 21 4.69 11.79 -15.29
CA ASN A 21 4.23 10.42 -15.08
C ASN A 21 5.38 9.49 -14.71
N LEU A 22 6.52 9.61 -15.38
CA LEU A 22 7.73 8.85 -15.07
C LEU A 22 8.26 9.13 -13.66
N ASN A 23 8.32 10.41 -13.28
CA ASN A 23 8.74 10.81 -11.93
C ASN A 23 7.81 10.24 -10.88
N LYS A 24 6.50 10.33 -11.07
CA LYS A 24 5.49 9.75 -10.17
C LYS A 24 5.64 8.24 -10.03
N LEU A 25 5.89 7.53 -11.13
CA LEU A 25 6.12 6.09 -11.12
C LEU A 25 7.40 5.74 -10.34
N ASN A 26 8.48 6.49 -10.55
CA ASN A 26 9.73 6.29 -9.82
C ASN A 26 9.58 6.59 -8.34
N ASP A 27 8.85 7.63 -7.95
CA ASP A 27 8.55 7.93 -6.55
C ASP A 27 7.78 6.79 -5.88
N GLN A 28 6.79 6.21 -6.56
CA GLN A 28 6.07 5.05 -6.06
C GLN A 28 6.97 3.82 -5.93
N ARG A 29 7.84 3.55 -6.92
CA ARG A 29 8.81 2.46 -6.86
C ARG A 29 9.78 2.62 -5.69
N ILE A 30 10.30 3.81 -5.45
CA ILE A 30 11.14 4.10 -4.28
C ILE A 30 10.38 3.80 -2.99
N LYS A 31 9.11 4.17 -2.89
CA LYS A 31 8.30 3.88 -1.69
C LYS A 31 8.10 2.37 -1.49
N ILE A 32 7.85 1.61 -2.56
CA ILE A 32 7.77 0.15 -2.49
C ILE A 32 9.08 -0.45 -2.00
N LEU A 33 10.23 -0.03 -2.58
CA LEU A 33 11.55 -0.50 -2.17
C LEU A 33 11.89 -0.16 -0.72
N LYS A 34 11.52 1.05 -0.25
CA LYS A 34 11.67 1.47 1.15
C LYS A 34 10.79 0.64 2.08
N THR A 35 9.54 0.37 1.67
CA THR A 35 8.62 -0.47 2.45
C THR A 35 9.17 -1.89 2.61
N ALA A 36 9.78 -2.43 1.55
CA ALA A 36 10.44 -3.74 1.57
C ALA A 36 11.79 -3.74 2.32
N ALA A 37 12.31 -2.57 2.72
CA ALA A 37 13.62 -2.37 3.33
C ALA A 37 14.79 -2.84 2.44
N ILE A 38 14.68 -2.66 1.11
CA ILE A 38 15.72 -3.01 0.12
C ILE A 38 16.19 -1.82 -0.72
N TYR A 39 15.73 -0.62 -0.40
CA TYR A 39 16.13 0.59 -1.13
C TYR A 39 17.60 0.93 -0.86
N ASN A 40 18.37 1.10 -1.92
CA ASN A 40 19.76 1.56 -1.92
C ASN A 40 19.90 2.77 -2.85
N ALA A 41 20.36 3.90 -2.34
CA ALA A 41 20.53 5.13 -3.13
C ALA A 41 21.68 5.03 -4.16
N ASP A 42 22.60 4.09 -4.00
CA ASP A 42 23.76 3.89 -4.89
C ASP A 42 23.44 2.98 -6.10
N GLU A 43 22.22 2.43 -6.15
CA GLU A 43 21.74 1.57 -7.23
C GLU A 43 20.61 2.23 -8.01
N THR A 44 20.43 1.86 -9.29
CA THR A 44 19.28 2.34 -10.07
C THR A 44 17.95 1.77 -9.52
N ILE A 45 16.87 2.51 -9.64
CA ILE A 45 15.53 2.07 -9.19
C ILE A 45 15.13 0.81 -9.95
N GLU A 46 15.42 0.77 -11.25
CA GLU A 46 15.08 -0.35 -12.13
C GLU A 46 15.77 -1.65 -11.68
N SER A 47 17.08 -1.61 -11.37
CA SER A 47 17.82 -2.81 -10.94
C SER A 47 17.29 -3.37 -9.62
N GLN A 48 16.96 -2.49 -8.68
CA GLN A 48 16.39 -2.88 -7.39
C GLN A 48 14.98 -3.45 -7.56
N PHE A 49 14.18 -2.82 -8.44
CA PHE A 49 12.79 -3.23 -8.66
C PHE A 49 12.67 -4.61 -9.33
N LEU A 50 13.68 -5.06 -10.07
CA LEU A 50 13.77 -6.41 -10.63
C LEU A 50 13.85 -7.52 -9.54
N ARG A 51 14.18 -7.17 -8.30
CA ARG A 51 14.16 -8.10 -7.16
C ARG A 51 12.74 -8.41 -6.68
N LEU A 52 11.76 -7.62 -7.11
CA LEU A 52 10.36 -7.79 -6.76
C LEU A 52 9.63 -8.51 -7.89
N THR A 53 8.81 -9.48 -7.54
CA THR A 53 7.92 -10.16 -8.47
C THR A 53 6.51 -9.59 -8.31
N PRO A 54 6.03 -8.74 -9.24
CA PRO A 54 4.65 -8.27 -9.19
C PRO A 54 3.69 -9.40 -9.56
N LYS A 55 2.50 -9.41 -8.93
CA LYS A 55 1.41 -10.33 -9.22
C LYS A 55 0.09 -9.56 -9.24
N PHE A 56 -0.83 -9.97 -10.09
CA PHE A 56 -2.23 -9.59 -9.94
C PHE A 56 -2.87 -10.38 -8.79
N VAL A 57 -3.89 -9.82 -8.20
CA VAL A 57 -4.73 -10.45 -7.17
C VAL A 57 -6.17 -10.37 -7.63
N ASP A 58 -6.82 -11.49 -7.83
CA ASP A 58 -8.27 -11.52 -7.94
C ASP A 58 -8.90 -11.47 -6.55
N PHE A 59 -9.51 -10.35 -6.20
CA PHE A 59 -10.13 -10.17 -4.88
C PHE A 59 -11.42 -10.99 -4.67
N ASN A 60 -11.96 -11.64 -5.70
CA ASN A 60 -13.11 -12.53 -5.55
C ASN A 60 -12.68 -13.93 -5.09
N SER A 61 -11.57 -14.43 -5.62
CA SER A 61 -11.04 -15.77 -5.29
C SER A 61 -9.88 -15.73 -4.31
N GLY A 62 -9.20 -14.60 -4.16
CA GLY A 62 -7.94 -14.47 -3.43
C GLY A 62 -6.73 -15.01 -4.19
N GLU A 63 -6.90 -15.47 -5.43
CA GLU A 63 -5.82 -16.07 -6.24
C GLU A 63 -4.82 -15.03 -6.75
N LEU A 64 -3.55 -15.45 -6.84
CA LEU A 64 -2.49 -14.72 -7.52
C LEU A 64 -2.45 -15.12 -9.00
N LEU A 65 -2.42 -14.10 -9.87
CA LEU A 65 -2.38 -14.32 -11.31
C LEU A 65 -1.12 -13.69 -11.92
N ASP A 66 -0.50 -14.38 -12.86
CA ASP A 66 0.62 -13.87 -13.64
C ASP A 66 0.16 -12.93 -14.77
N THR A 67 -1.06 -13.13 -15.25
CA THR A 67 -1.65 -12.36 -16.34
C THR A 67 -3.10 -12.01 -16.05
N TYR A 68 -3.54 -10.87 -16.54
CA TYR A 68 -4.94 -10.45 -16.50
C TYR A 68 -5.29 -9.75 -17.82
N GLY A 69 -5.97 -10.45 -18.72
CA GLY A 69 -6.27 -9.94 -20.06
C GLY A 69 -5.01 -9.47 -20.79
N GLU A 70 -5.08 -8.27 -21.37
CA GLU A 70 -3.96 -7.62 -22.07
C GLU A 70 -3.22 -6.58 -21.19
N TYR A 71 -3.53 -6.52 -19.88
CA TYR A 71 -2.92 -5.54 -19.00
C TYR A 71 -1.49 -5.90 -18.64
N ASP A 72 -0.59 -4.89 -18.75
CA ASP A 72 0.79 -5.01 -18.31
C ASP A 72 0.89 -4.76 -16.80
N LEU A 73 1.42 -5.73 -16.06
CA LEU A 73 1.66 -5.68 -14.64
C LEU A 73 2.48 -4.44 -14.21
N ASN A 74 3.42 -3.98 -15.04
CA ASN A 74 4.28 -2.85 -14.68
C ASN A 74 3.52 -1.52 -14.69
N THR A 75 2.56 -1.38 -15.59
CA THR A 75 1.78 -0.15 -15.78
C THR A 75 0.39 -0.20 -15.16
N TYR A 76 -0.07 -1.38 -14.73
CA TYR A 76 -1.38 -1.55 -14.10
C TYR A 76 -1.50 -0.73 -12.80
N ASP A 77 -2.52 0.14 -12.73
CA ASP A 77 -2.83 0.97 -11.56
C ASP A 77 -4.18 0.55 -10.95
N PRO A 78 -4.18 -0.22 -9.84
CA PRO A 78 -5.41 -0.64 -9.18
C PRO A 78 -6.30 0.54 -8.73
N VAL A 79 -5.70 1.68 -8.34
CA VAL A 79 -6.44 2.87 -7.92
C VAL A 79 -7.19 3.51 -9.08
N TYR A 80 -6.63 3.47 -10.29
CA TYR A 80 -7.34 3.90 -11.50
C TYR A 80 -8.55 2.99 -11.77
N PHE A 81 -8.35 1.67 -11.73
CA PHE A 81 -9.41 0.69 -11.99
C PHE A 81 -10.50 0.66 -10.91
N SER A 82 -10.17 1.01 -9.66
CA SER A 82 -11.18 1.15 -8.60
C SER A 82 -12.24 2.23 -8.89
N LYS A 83 -11.97 3.14 -9.84
CA LYS A 83 -12.89 4.20 -10.27
C LYS A 83 -13.67 3.85 -11.54
N GLN A 84 -13.40 2.69 -12.13
CA GLN A 84 -14.07 2.23 -13.35
C GLN A 84 -15.17 1.24 -12.97
N PRO A 85 -16.44 1.50 -13.33
CA PRO A 85 -17.57 0.65 -12.91
C PRO A 85 -17.42 -0.82 -13.31
N ASP A 86 -16.85 -1.09 -14.51
CA ASP A 86 -16.69 -2.45 -15.03
C ASP A 86 -15.51 -3.23 -14.39
N HIS A 87 -14.66 -2.55 -13.62
CA HIS A 87 -13.45 -3.09 -13.00
C HIS A 87 -13.44 -2.99 -11.48
N SER A 88 -14.50 -2.51 -10.89
CA SER A 88 -14.60 -2.30 -9.45
C SER A 88 -15.96 -2.70 -8.89
N THR A 89 -15.96 -3.03 -7.62
CA THR A 89 -17.16 -3.37 -6.87
C THR A 89 -17.38 -2.31 -5.78
N PRO A 90 -18.59 -1.69 -5.71
CA PRO A 90 -18.96 -0.81 -4.61
C PRO A 90 -18.94 -1.58 -3.28
N ILE A 91 -18.38 -0.97 -2.25
CA ILE A 91 -18.36 -1.55 -0.91
C ILE A 91 -19.61 -1.09 -0.16
N PRO A 92 -20.39 -2.00 0.45
CA PRO A 92 -21.51 -1.60 1.27
C PRO A 92 -21.08 -0.64 2.40
N PRO A 93 -21.83 0.45 2.66
CA PRO A 93 -21.44 1.44 3.68
C PRO A 93 -21.19 0.85 5.08
N SER A 94 -21.88 -0.25 5.42
CA SER A 94 -21.69 -0.97 6.70
C SER A 94 -20.37 -1.72 6.80
N GLU A 95 -19.72 -2.01 5.68
CA GLU A 95 -18.45 -2.75 5.58
C GLU A 95 -17.27 -1.83 5.27
N ASP A 96 -17.55 -0.65 4.72
CA ASP A 96 -16.53 0.31 4.28
C ASP A 96 -15.98 1.16 5.43
N ILE A 97 -15.38 0.50 6.40
CA ILE A 97 -14.79 1.17 7.59
C ILE A 97 -13.63 2.10 7.23
N ALA A 98 -12.97 1.86 6.10
CA ALA A 98 -11.83 2.65 5.61
C ALA A 98 -12.23 3.74 4.61
N ILE A 99 -13.51 3.86 4.25
CA ILE A 99 -14.06 4.81 3.27
C ILE A 99 -13.35 4.70 1.93
N VAL A 100 -13.18 3.47 1.45
CA VAL A 100 -12.58 3.12 0.14
C VAL A 100 -13.59 3.38 -0.98
N LYS A 101 -14.88 3.22 -0.70
CA LYS A 101 -16.05 3.37 -1.58
C LYS A 101 -16.16 2.26 -2.63
N ASN A 102 -15.21 2.19 -3.55
CA ASN A 102 -15.14 1.15 -4.56
C ASN A 102 -13.79 0.44 -4.45
N LYS A 103 -13.82 -0.88 -4.46
CA LYS A 103 -12.62 -1.72 -4.53
C LYS A 103 -12.47 -2.26 -5.95
N GLU A 104 -11.28 -2.18 -6.49
CA GLU A 104 -10.93 -2.86 -7.74
C GLU A 104 -11.17 -4.36 -7.63
N ASN A 105 -11.64 -4.99 -8.72
CA ASN A 105 -11.84 -6.44 -8.75
C ASN A 105 -10.49 -7.17 -8.81
N ILE A 106 -9.52 -6.57 -9.50
CA ILE A 106 -8.16 -7.08 -9.62
C ILE A 106 -7.19 -6.09 -8.98
N GLY A 107 -6.48 -6.54 -7.96
CA GLY A 107 -5.41 -5.80 -7.31
C GLY A 107 -4.04 -6.12 -7.90
N LYS A 108 -3.01 -5.55 -7.26
CA LYS A 108 -1.61 -5.80 -7.59
C LYS A 108 -0.79 -5.80 -6.32
N ILE A 109 0.05 -6.82 -6.15
CA ILE A 109 0.98 -6.93 -5.03
C ILE A 109 2.40 -7.19 -5.53
N TYR A 110 3.37 -7.17 -4.62
CA TYR A 110 4.75 -7.49 -4.94
C TYR A 110 5.28 -8.52 -3.96
N LEU A 111 5.94 -9.54 -4.49
CA LEU A 111 6.61 -10.57 -3.71
C LEU A 111 8.12 -10.33 -3.75
N LEU A 112 8.75 -10.32 -2.60
CA LEU A 112 10.19 -10.40 -2.46
C LEU A 112 10.56 -11.83 -2.10
N LYS A 113 11.46 -12.42 -2.88
CA LYS A 113 11.96 -13.77 -2.66
C LYS A 113 13.45 -13.76 -2.40
N ASP A 114 13.92 -14.70 -1.61
CA ASP A 114 15.33 -14.92 -1.36
C ASP A 114 16.04 -15.60 -2.56
N SER A 115 17.37 -15.81 -2.45
CA SER A 115 18.17 -16.46 -3.49
C SER A 115 17.79 -17.92 -3.76
N SER A 116 17.05 -18.55 -2.85
CA SER A 116 16.55 -19.92 -2.95
C SER A 116 15.12 -19.96 -3.46
N ASN A 117 14.56 -18.81 -3.91
CA ASN A 117 13.18 -18.61 -4.39
C ASN A 117 12.11 -18.78 -3.30
N ASN A 118 12.48 -18.78 -2.00
CA ASN A 118 11.50 -18.78 -0.92
C ASN A 118 10.95 -17.36 -0.73
N LEU A 119 9.68 -17.28 -0.31
CA LEU A 119 9.06 -16.01 0.03
C LEU A 119 9.77 -15.37 1.23
N GLU A 120 10.21 -14.13 1.07
CA GLU A 120 10.79 -13.33 2.15
C GLU A 120 9.79 -12.29 2.66
N LYS A 121 9.16 -11.54 1.76
CA LYS A 121 8.18 -10.51 2.12
C LYS A 121 7.09 -10.40 1.07
N VAL A 122 5.92 -9.94 1.50
CA VAL A 122 4.82 -9.52 0.63
C VAL A 122 4.60 -8.02 0.83
N ILE A 123 4.59 -7.25 -0.26
CA ILE A 123 4.34 -5.81 -0.23
C ILE A 123 2.97 -5.54 -0.83
N LEU A 124 2.09 -4.97 -0.02
CA LEU A 124 0.67 -4.77 -0.32
C LEU A 124 0.36 -3.28 -0.43
N PRO A 125 -0.25 -2.81 -1.53
CA PRO A 125 -0.85 -1.48 -1.58
C PRO A 125 -2.04 -1.40 -0.60
N ILE A 126 -2.11 -0.30 0.12
CA ILE A 126 -3.21 -0.01 1.04
C ILE A 126 -3.69 1.42 0.85
N ARG A 127 -4.98 1.66 1.06
CA ARG A 127 -5.56 3.00 1.07
C ARG A 127 -6.75 3.08 2.01
N GLY A 128 -6.99 4.26 2.57
CA GLY A 128 -8.12 4.52 3.44
C GLY A 128 -8.20 6.01 3.77
N TYR A 129 -9.34 6.45 4.25
CA TYR A 129 -9.56 7.85 4.56
C TYR A 129 -8.95 8.22 5.91
N GLY A 130 -8.10 9.26 5.91
CA GLY A 130 -7.58 9.87 7.13
C GLY A 130 -8.57 10.87 7.73
N LEU A 131 -8.12 12.11 7.92
CA LEU A 131 -8.98 13.22 8.32
C LEU A 131 -9.35 14.11 7.13
N TRP A 132 -8.40 14.48 6.29
CA TRP A 132 -8.57 15.43 5.19
C TRP A 132 -8.62 14.77 3.80
N GLY A 133 -8.32 13.51 3.72
CA GLY A 133 -8.35 12.78 2.45
C GLY A 133 -7.89 11.35 2.56
N THR A 134 -7.86 10.70 1.42
CA THR A 134 -7.35 9.33 1.33
C THR A 134 -5.84 9.30 1.54
N LEU A 135 -5.40 8.44 2.45
CA LEU A 135 -4.02 8.01 2.61
C LEU A 135 -3.79 6.88 1.61
N PHE A 136 -2.70 6.95 0.87
CA PHE A 136 -2.25 5.89 -0.03
C PHE A 136 -0.86 5.43 0.41
N GLY A 137 -0.67 4.15 0.58
CA GLY A 137 0.60 3.61 1.06
C GLY A 137 0.86 2.18 0.63
N TYR A 138 1.99 1.69 1.10
CA TYR A 138 2.42 0.30 0.98
C TYR A 138 2.78 -0.23 2.35
N ILE A 139 2.43 -1.48 2.61
CA ILE A 139 2.83 -2.21 3.81
C ILE A 139 3.57 -3.48 3.40
N ALA A 140 4.70 -3.76 4.02
CA ALA A 140 5.42 -5.01 3.85
C ALA A 140 5.16 -5.90 5.06
N ILE A 141 4.88 -7.16 4.79
CA ILE A 141 4.75 -8.21 5.80
C ILE A 141 5.78 -9.31 5.55
N ASP A 142 6.24 -9.94 6.60
CA ASP A 142 7.19 -11.04 6.55
C ASP A 142 6.59 -12.30 5.91
N SER A 143 7.39 -13.30 5.64
CA SER A 143 6.99 -14.61 5.12
C SER A 143 6.00 -15.36 6.01
N ASP A 144 5.91 -15.02 7.31
CA ASP A 144 4.87 -15.54 8.22
C ASP A 144 3.47 -14.98 7.95
N LEU A 145 3.35 -14.01 7.00
CA LEU A 145 2.12 -13.34 6.59
C LEU A 145 1.37 -12.62 7.73
N ASN A 146 2.07 -12.35 8.82
CA ASN A 146 1.53 -11.72 10.02
C ASN A 146 2.38 -10.56 10.56
N THR A 147 3.71 -10.68 10.47
CA THR A 147 4.63 -9.68 11.02
C THR A 147 4.87 -8.54 10.05
N ILE A 148 4.60 -7.30 10.45
CA ILE A 148 4.86 -6.11 9.65
C ILE A 148 6.37 -5.84 9.62
N LYS A 149 6.90 -5.53 8.44
CA LYS A 149 8.31 -5.21 8.19
C LYS A 149 8.54 -3.77 7.74
N GLY A 150 7.50 -3.09 7.31
CA GLY A 150 7.59 -1.70 6.90
C GLY A 150 6.25 -1.12 6.48
N LEU A 151 6.14 0.21 6.58
CA LEU A 151 4.99 0.99 6.16
C LEU A 151 5.47 2.31 5.56
N GLU A 152 5.01 2.64 4.36
CA GLU A 152 5.30 3.90 3.68
C GLU A 152 4.04 4.47 3.07
N PHE A 153 3.79 5.77 3.27
CA PHE A 153 2.78 6.51 2.55
C PHE A 153 3.41 7.25 1.37
N TYR A 154 2.74 7.25 0.22
CA TYR A 154 3.21 7.97 -0.97
C TYR A 154 2.31 9.15 -1.34
N ALA A 155 1.08 9.22 -0.81
CA ALA A 155 0.19 10.36 -0.99
C ALA A 155 -0.81 10.46 0.17
N HIS A 156 -1.02 11.68 0.65
CA HIS A 156 -2.05 12.06 1.61
C HIS A 156 -2.31 13.57 1.57
N LYS A 157 -3.33 14.03 2.31
CA LYS A 157 -3.68 15.44 2.44
C LYS A 157 -3.74 15.89 3.90
N GLU A 158 -3.06 15.15 4.78
CA GLU A 158 -3.09 15.41 6.21
C GLU A 158 -2.28 16.69 6.56
N THR A 159 -2.63 17.32 7.68
CA THR A 159 -2.03 18.57 8.12
C THR A 159 -0.59 18.37 8.60
N PRO A 160 0.39 19.16 8.10
CA PRO A 160 1.77 19.13 8.60
C PRO A 160 1.86 19.31 10.13
N GLY A 161 2.74 18.54 10.78
CA GLY A 161 2.91 18.54 12.23
C GLY A 161 1.80 17.86 13.04
N LEU A 162 0.75 17.36 12.35
CA LEU A 162 -0.36 16.63 12.95
C LEU A 162 -0.53 15.27 12.24
N GLY A 163 -1.55 15.11 11.38
CA GLY A 163 -1.80 13.88 10.64
C GLY A 163 -0.68 13.52 9.66
N ALA A 164 0.02 14.49 9.09
CA ALA A 164 1.17 14.26 8.21
C ALA A 164 2.37 13.62 8.92
N GLU A 165 2.35 13.49 10.24
CA GLU A 165 3.34 12.71 10.99
C GLU A 165 3.29 11.19 10.66
N VAL A 166 2.33 10.73 9.88
CA VAL A 166 2.36 9.38 9.26
C VAL A 166 3.62 9.17 8.41
N ASP A 167 4.22 10.26 7.89
CA ASP A 167 5.48 10.22 7.12
C ASP A 167 6.73 10.30 8.01
N ASN A 168 6.58 10.57 9.30
CA ASN A 168 7.71 10.67 10.23
C ASN A 168 8.45 9.33 10.35
N PRO A 169 9.76 9.28 10.03
CA PRO A 169 10.53 8.04 10.08
C PRO A 169 10.50 7.35 11.45
N LYS A 170 10.47 8.12 12.55
CA LYS A 170 10.37 7.56 13.91
C LYS A 170 9.03 6.87 14.13
N TRP A 171 7.93 7.43 13.65
CA TRP A 171 6.63 6.80 13.77
C TRP A 171 6.52 5.57 12.86
N LYS A 172 7.04 5.65 11.63
CA LYS A 172 7.07 4.51 10.71
C LYS A 172 7.90 3.34 11.25
N SER A 173 9.00 3.61 11.95
CA SER A 173 9.82 2.54 12.56
C SER A 173 9.10 1.77 13.68
N LEU A 174 8.04 2.32 14.26
CA LEU A 174 7.23 1.63 15.29
C LEU A 174 6.42 0.45 14.73
N TRP A 175 6.28 0.35 13.42
CA TRP A 175 5.51 -0.70 12.76
C TRP A 175 6.31 -2.00 12.58
N ASP A 176 7.64 -1.92 12.48
CA ASP A 176 8.49 -3.11 12.32
C ASP A 176 8.35 -4.05 13.53
N GLY A 177 8.10 -5.32 13.24
CA GLY A 177 7.90 -6.36 14.25
C GLY A 177 6.50 -6.39 14.88
N LYS A 178 5.56 -5.53 14.48
CA LYS A 178 4.17 -5.60 14.94
C LYS A 178 3.43 -6.73 14.23
N SER A 179 2.51 -7.36 14.95
CA SER A 179 1.66 -8.44 14.42
C SER A 179 0.30 -7.90 14.00
N ILE A 180 -0.21 -8.41 12.89
CA ILE A 180 -1.51 -8.01 12.33
C ILE A 180 -2.64 -8.79 12.99
N TYR A 181 -2.50 -10.13 13.03
CA TYR A 181 -3.54 -11.04 13.47
C TYR A 181 -3.26 -11.62 14.85
N LYS A 182 -4.31 -11.74 15.65
CA LYS A 182 -4.36 -12.54 16.86
C LYS A 182 -5.59 -13.45 16.80
N ASP A 183 -5.37 -14.74 16.94
CA ASP A 183 -6.44 -15.75 16.90
C ASP A 183 -7.30 -15.67 15.62
N GLY A 184 -6.66 -15.33 14.47
CA GLY A 184 -7.30 -15.19 13.17
C GLY A 184 -8.05 -13.88 12.94
N GLU A 185 -8.08 -12.98 13.90
CA GLU A 185 -8.71 -11.66 13.80
C GLU A 185 -7.68 -10.54 13.66
N VAL A 186 -7.97 -9.53 12.86
CA VAL A 186 -7.13 -8.32 12.73
C VAL A 186 -7.18 -7.55 14.06
N LYS A 187 -6.03 -7.39 14.70
CA LYS A 187 -5.88 -6.69 16.00
C LYS A 187 -4.93 -5.51 15.95
N ILE A 188 -4.14 -5.38 14.87
CA ILE A 188 -3.24 -4.22 14.70
C ILE A 188 -4.02 -2.91 14.75
N SER A 189 -3.55 -1.96 15.55
CA SER A 189 -4.21 -0.67 15.71
C SER A 189 -3.25 0.44 16.15
N VAL A 190 -3.56 1.66 15.75
CA VAL A 190 -2.93 2.87 16.29
C VAL A 190 -3.74 3.33 17.49
N ILE A 191 -3.14 3.31 18.67
CA ILE A 191 -3.81 3.66 19.94
C ILE A 191 -3.74 5.17 20.21
N LYS A 192 -4.49 5.63 21.19
CA LYS A 192 -4.31 6.99 21.71
C LYS A 192 -3.11 7.02 22.69
N GLY A 193 -2.16 7.91 22.44
CA GLY A 193 -0.96 8.04 23.26
C GLY A 193 0.12 7.02 22.89
N LYS A 194 0.88 6.56 23.87
CA LYS A 194 1.98 5.62 23.68
C LYS A 194 1.59 4.21 24.11
N VAL A 195 2.17 3.24 23.43
CA VAL A 195 2.03 1.82 23.77
C VAL A 195 2.77 1.54 25.07
N ASP A 196 2.10 0.85 26.01
CA ASP A 196 2.74 0.29 27.18
C ASP A 196 3.37 -1.06 26.81
N PRO A 197 4.71 -1.19 26.86
CA PRO A 197 5.39 -2.44 26.49
C PRO A 197 5.02 -3.63 27.37
N SER A 198 4.50 -3.38 28.57
CA SER A 198 4.06 -4.46 29.49
C SER A 198 2.67 -5.00 29.14
N ASN A 199 1.92 -4.31 28.28
CA ASN A 199 0.59 -4.73 27.85
C ASN A 199 0.69 -5.97 26.93
N GLN A 200 -0.12 -6.96 27.17
CA GLN A 200 -0.21 -8.17 26.32
C GLN A 200 -0.58 -7.89 24.86
N MET A 201 -1.19 -6.73 24.61
CA MET A 201 -1.54 -6.28 23.25
C MET A 201 -0.47 -5.40 22.61
N ALA A 202 0.67 -5.14 23.26
CA ALA A 202 1.70 -4.21 22.75
C ALA A 202 2.24 -4.58 21.36
N SER A 203 2.31 -5.89 21.03
CA SER A 203 2.71 -6.37 19.70
C SER A 203 1.71 -6.05 18.60
N TYR A 204 0.47 -5.70 18.94
CA TYR A 204 -0.62 -5.35 18.01
C TYR A 204 -0.95 -3.85 18.05
N GLN A 205 -0.12 -3.04 18.70
CA GLN A 205 -0.40 -1.63 18.92
C GLN A 205 0.76 -0.77 18.49
N VAL A 206 0.43 0.39 17.92
CA VAL A 206 1.37 1.45 17.54
C VAL A 206 0.96 2.75 18.21
N ASP A 207 1.94 3.56 18.58
CA ASP A 207 1.72 4.88 19.21
C ASP A 207 0.83 5.77 18.33
N GLY A 208 -0.08 6.46 18.95
CA GLY A 208 -0.92 7.46 18.30
C GLY A 208 -0.15 8.68 17.81
N LEU A 209 -0.66 9.29 16.76
CA LEU A 209 -0.18 10.58 16.28
C LEU A 209 -0.68 11.68 17.20
N SER A 210 0.23 12.46 17.79
CA SER A 210 -0.12 13.54 18.70
C SER A 210 -0.98 14.59 18.00
N GLY A 211 -2.13 14.90 18.59
CA GLY A 211 -3.08 15.87 18.02
C GLY A 211 -3.82 15.41 16.77
N ALA A 212 -3.64 14.16 16.31
CA ALA A 212 -4.22 13.63 15.07
C ALA A 212 -4.96 12.30 15.30
N THR A 213 -5.87 12.28 16.26
CA THR A 213 -6.65 11.07 16.63
C THR A 213 -7.48 10.53 15.47
N LEU A 214 -8.05 11.39 14.62
CA LEU A 214 -8.87 10.96 13.48
C LEU A 214 -8.02 10.32 12.40
N THR A 215 -6.83 10.85 12.10
CA THR A 215 -5.88 10.22 11.18
C THR A 215 -5.40 8.88 11.73
N SER A 216 -5.08 8.78 13.02
CA SER A 216 -4.72 7.53 13.70
C SER A 216 -5.81 6.46 13.56
N ARG A 217 -7.08 6.86 13.76
CA ARG A 217 -8.24 5.98 13.53
C ARG A 217 -8.37 5.58 12.06
N GLY A 218 -8.15 6.51 11.14
CA GLY A 218 -8.16 6.23 9.70
C GLY A 218 -7.14 5.18 9.31
N VAL A 219 -5.91 5.24 9.85
CA VAL A 219 -4.88 4.20 9.63
C VAL A 219 -5.32 2.85 10.21
N THR A 220 -5.87 2.82 11.42
CA THR A 220 -6.40 1.59 12.02
C THR A 220 -7.49 0.97 11.14
N ASN A 221 -8.47 1.76 10.73
CA ASN A 221 -9.57 1.31 9.87
C ASN A 221 -9.07 0.81 8.51
N MET A 222 -8.08 1.49 7.93
CA MET A 222 -7.45 1.09 6.68
C MET A 222 -6.83 -0.30 6.80
N LEU A 223 -6.07 -0.57 7.86
CA LEU A 223 -5.46 -1.88 8.07
C LEU A 223 -6.51 -2.95 8.37
N ALA A 224 -7.51 -2.64 9.20
CA ALA A 224 -8.60 -3.56 9.48
C ALA A 224 -9.38 -3.95 8.21
N PHE A 225 -9.60 -3.01 7.29
CA PHE A 225 -10.23 -3.28 6.00
C PHE A 225 -9.35 -4.16 5.10
N TRP A 226 -8.09 -3.75 4.87
CA TRP A 226 -7.24 -4.44 3.90
C TRP A 226 -6.76 -5.81 4.39
N PHE A 227 -6.60 -6.03 5.68
CA PHE A 227 -6.28 -7.34 6.25
C PHE A 227 -7.49 -8.15 6.65
N GLY A 228 -8.70 -7.58 6.55
CA GLY A 228 -9.96 -8.28 6.76
C GLY A 228 -10.48 -9.01 5.52
N GLN A 229 -11.67 -9.55 5.63
CA GLN A 229 -12.35 -10.34 4.58
C GLN A 229 -12.55 -9.54 3.28
N SER A 230 -12.77 -8.24 3.37
CA SER A 230 -12.95 -7.37 2.20
C SER A 230 -11.64 -7.03 1.48
N GLY A 231 -10.48 -7.36 2.05
CA GLY A 231 -9.15 -7.06 1.51
C GLY A 231 -8.35 -8.31 1.15
N TYR A 232 -7.13 -8.39 1.69
CA TYR A 232 -6.13 -9.43 1.35
C TYR A 232 -6.25 -10.73 2.15
N GLN A 233 -7.18 -10.86 3.10
CA GLN A 233 -7.21 -12.01 4.00
C GLN A 233 -7.20 -13.35 3.24
N GLU A 234 -8.03 -13.49 2.20
CA GLU A 234 -8.09 -14.72 1.42
C GLU A 234 -6.83 -14.92 0.58
N THR A 235 -6.30 -13.86 -0.01
CA THR A 235 -5.03 -13.92 -0.75
C THR A 235 -3.87 -14.38 0.12
N LEU A 236 -3.78 -13.87 1.36
CA LEU A 236 -2.72 -14.29 2.29
C LEU A 236 -2.85 -15.76 2.70
N LYS A 237 -4.07 -16.26 2.87
CA LYS A 237 -4.28 -17.70 3.10
C LYS A 237 -3.80 -18.54 1.90
N ASN A 238 -4.14 -18.12 0.68
CA ASN A 238 -3.73 -18.84 -0.54
C ASN A 238 -2.20 -18.85 -0.69
N ILE A 239 -1.51 -17.74 -0.42
CA ILE A 239 -0.03 -17.68 -0.43
C ILE A 239 0.56 -18.69 0.57
N ASN A 240 -0.03 -18.85 1.75
CA ASN A 240 0.45 -19.77 2.78
C ASN A 240 0.29 -21.25 2.39
N TYR A 241 -0.67 -21.58 1.52
CA TYR A 241 -0.86 -22.95 1.03
C TYR A 241 0.06 -23.30 -0.16
N GLU A 242 0.61 -22.31 -0.86
CA GLU A 242 1.49 -22.51 -2.03
C GLU A 242 3.00 -22.52 -1.65
N SER A 243 3.33 -22.10 -0.43
CA SER A 243 4.70 -22.04 0.11
C SER A 243 5.03 -23.27 0.94
#